data_a70934912fb76f47ab153d4596e3c6e0
#
_entry.id   a70934912fb76f47ab153d4596e3c6e0
#
_cell.length_a   1.000
_cell.length_b   1.000
_cell.length_c   1.000
_cell.angle_alpha   90.00
_cell.angle_beta   90.00
_cell.angle_gamma   90.00
#
_symmetry.space_group_name_H-M   'P 1'
#
loop_
_entity.id
_entity.type
_entity.pdbx_description
1 polymer ?
#
loop_
_entity_poly.entity_id
_entity_poly.type
_entity_poly.pdbx_seq_one_letter_code
_entity_poly.pdbx_strand_id
1 'polypeptide(L)'
;MKLTDQRKGTLLAFTAIMFITPDSLLIRLSTIESWNLIFYRGFIPFLFVFIGLLIIQKNKLFSSLINNGWHGVGYILTFIVTNILFIISIENTNVANTLIMISLAPMLSALISFVFLKEYPDKKTWIAIIITTLAVIYIFFDSFERGDVKGNFYGFICAMGLAAGAVIIRSGKKKTNLIPSAMVAKFLIALIALHFADNLSIQGNDLLIVPTMCLFCVAIPFVLITVAPRYITAAEVNLFFLLETILGPLWVWLVIKEQPSMETIMGGIVIIFTISFHSFLALKKT
;
A
#
# COMPACT_ATOMS: atom_id res chain seq x y z
N MET A 1 -14.59 20.66 -12.25
CA MET A 1 -15.09 19.39 -11.68
C MET A 1 -16.43 19.65 -11.00
N LYS A 2 -17.50 18.87 -11.31
CA LYS A 2 -18.81 19.10 -10.69
C LYS A 2 -18.77 18.61 -9.22
N LEU A 3 -19.42 19.32 -8.29
CA LEU A 3 -19.51 18.94 -6.86
C LEU A 3 -19.94 17.47 -6.64
N THR A 4 -20.76 16.94 -7.57
CA THR A 4 -21.18 15.53 -7.57
C THR A 4 -20.05 14.56 -7.87
N ASP A 5 -19.08 14.93 -8.72
CA ASP A 5 -17.95 14.07 -9.08
C ASP A 5 -16.92 14.01 -7.94
N GLN A 6 -16.64 15.16 -7.30
CA GLN A 6 -15.79 15.21 -6.12
C GLN A 6 -16.34 14.35 -4.98
N ARG A 7 -17.65 14.45 -4.70
CA ARG A 7 -18.29 13.59 -3.66
C ARG A 7 -18.16 12.11 -3.99
N LYS A 8 -18.33 11.72 -5.25
CA LYS A 8 -18.15 10.31 -5.68
C LYS A 8 -16.71 9.84 -5.45
N GLY A 9 -15.72 10.61 -5.87
CA GLY A 9 -14.32 10.26 -5.67
C GLY A 9 -13.93 10.15 -4.20
N THR A 10 -14.37 11.10 -3.38
CA THR A 10 -14.18 11.10 -1.92
C THR A 10 -14.82 9.85 -1.29
N LEU A 11 -16.06 9.52 -1.66
CA LEU A 11 -16.75 8.35 -1.13
C LEU A 11 -16.06 7.05 -1.54
N LEU A 12 -15.63 6.92 -2.81
CA LEU A 12 -14.89 5.75 -3.29
C LEU A 12 -13.57 5.57 -2.53
N ALA A 13 -12.78 6.64 -2.37
CA ALA A 13 -11.52 6.59 -1.63
C ALA A 13 -11.73 6.26 -0.16
N PHE A 14 -12.67 6.94 0.52
CA PHE A 14 -12.99 6.67 1.91
C PHE A 14 -13.45 5.23 2.13
N THR A 15 -14.40 4.74 1.31
CA THR A 15 -14.89 3.36 1.39
C THR A 15 -13.77 2.35 1.18
N ALA A 16 -12.91 2.58 0.19
CA ALA A 16 -11.77 1.72 -0.08
C ALA A 16 -10.84 1.61 1.14
N ILE A 17 -10.48 2.75 1.73
CA ILE A 17 -9.57 2.76 2.89
C ILE A 17 -10.23 2.13 4.11
N MET A 18 -11.52 2.37 4.36
CA MET A 18 -12.23 1.70 5.45
C MET A 18 -12.22 0.16 5.30
N PHE A 19 -12.27 -0.36 4.08
CA PHE A 19 -12.10 -1.79 3.83
C PHE A 19 -10.67 -2.29 4.04
N ILE A 20 -9.65 -1.44 3.81
CA ILE A 20 -8.24 -1.81 4.03
C ILE A 20 -7.89 -1.79 5.53
N THR A 21 -8.45 -0.89 6.33
CA THR A 21 -8.01 -0.69 7.73
C THR A 21 -7.96 -1.96 8.59
N PRO A 22 -8.84 -2.97 8.46
CA PRO A 22 -8.73 -4.21 9.22
C PRO A 22 -7.75 -5.25 8.63
N ASP A 23 -7.13 -4.96 7.49
CA ASP A 23 -6.25 -5.92 6.79
C ASP A 23 -5.12 -6.45 7.68
N SER A 24 -4.39 -5.56 8.34
CA SER A 24 -3.30 -5.93 9.24
C SER A 24 -3.75 -6.76 10.44
N LEU A 25 -4.96 -6.49 10.95
CA LEU A 25 -5.56 -7.31 12.00
C LEU A 25 -5.85 -8.73 11.48
N LEU A 26 -6.44 -8.85 10.28
CA LEU A 26 -6.75 -10.16 9.70
C LEU A 26 -5.49 -10.96 9.36
N ILE A 27 -4.40 -10.29 8.96
CA ILE A 27 -3.08 -10.93 8.81
C ILE A 27 -2.61 -11.50 10.14
N ARG A 28 -2.71 -10.73 11.24
CA ARG A 28 -2.31 -11.17 12.58
C ARG A 28 -3.20 -12.28 13.16
N LEU A 29 -4.46 -12.31 12.79
CA LEU A 29 -5.40 -13.35 13.21
C LEU A 29 -5.27 -14.64 12.39
N SER A 30 -4.69 -14.60 11.23
CA SER A 30 -4.43 -15.77 10.39
C SER A 30 -3.33 -16.62 11.01
N THR A 31 -3.56 -17.95 11.02
CA THR A 31 -2.61 -18.95 11.55
C THR A 31 -1.82 -19.64 10.45
N ILE A 32 -2.10 -19.32 9.19
CA ILE A 32 -1.35 -19.89 8.06
C ILE A 32 0.00 -19.19 7.88
N GLU A 33 0.97 -19.96 7.42
CA GLU A 33 2.31 -19.48 7.15
C GLU A 33 2.32 -18.34 6.13
N SER A 34 3.28 -17.43 6.24
CA SER A 34 3.43 -16.24 5.41
C SER A 34 3.36 -16.49 3.91
N TRP A 35 4.09 -17.48 3.43
CA TRP A 35 4.12 -17.78 2.00
C TRP A 35 2.78 -18.33 1.49
N ASN A 36 2.08 -19.11 2.31
CA ASN A 36 0.74 -19.55 2.01
C ASN A 36 -0.24 -18.36 1.99
N LEU A 37 -0.10 -17.44 2.94
CA LEU A 37 -0.90 -16.22 2.98
C LEU A 37 -0.64 -15.33 1.76
N ILE A 38 0.63 -15.12 1.39
CA ILE A 38 1.04 -14.35 0.20
C ILE A 38 0.44 -15.00 -1.07
N PHE A 39 0.43 -16.34 -1.16
CA PHE A 39 -0.21 -17.04 -2.27
C PHE A 39 -1.69 -16.65 -2.39
N TYR A 40 -2.48 -16.78 -1.33
CA TYR A 40 -3.90 -16.45 -1.37
C TYR A 40 -4.16 -14.97 -1.65
N ARG A 41 -3.36 -14.08 -1.08
CA ARG A 41 -3.42 -12.63 -1.33
C ARG A 41 -2.99 -12.22 -2.75
N GLY A 42 -2.28 -13.08 -3.44
CA GLY A 42 -2.02 -12.99 -4.87
C GLY A 42 -3.16 -13.57 -5.70
N PHE A 43 -3.49 -14.83 -5.46
CA PHE A 43 -4.37 -15.64 -6.31
C PHE A 43 -5.83 -15.20 -6.29
N ILE A 44 -6.43 -15.00 -5.10
CA ILE A 44 -7.84 -14.63 -4.99
C ILE A 44 -8.13 -13.26 -5.62
N PRO A 45 -7.37 -12.18 -5.30
CA PRO A 45 -7.54 -10.89 -5.95
C PRO A 45 -7.23 -10.93 -7.45
N PHE A 46 -6.26 -11.75 -7.89
CA PHE A 46 -6.00 -11.96 -9.31
C PHE A 46 -7.26 -12.49 -10.01
N LEU A 47 -7.88 -13.56 -9.52
CA LEU A 47 -9.09 -14.14 -10.12
C LEU A 47 -10.23 -13.11 -10.17
N PHE A 48 -10.44 -12.38 -9.06
CA PHE A 48 -11.51 -11.37 -8.99
C PHE A 48 -11.31 -10.25 -10.02
N VAL A 49 -10.10 -9.70 -10.11
CA VAL A 49 -9.78 -8.63 -11.07
C VAL A 49 -9.79 -9.15 -12.51
N PHE A 50 -9.27 -10.35 -12.74
CA PHE A 50 -9.24 -10.98 -14.06
C PHE A 50 -10.64 -11.20 -14.62
N ILE A 51 -11.55 -11.80 -13.82
CA ILE A 51 -12.95 -11.98 -14.21
C ILE A 51 -13.61 -10.63 -14.46
N GLY A 52 -13.43 -9.65 -13.59
CA GLY A 52 -13.95 -8.29 -13.77
C GLY A 52 -13.47 -7.63 -15.06
N LEU A 53 -12.17 -7.75 -15.37
CA LEU A 53 -11.59 -7.19 -16.60
C LEU A 53 -12.06 -7.93 -17.85
N LEU A 54 -12.24 -9.25 -17.80
CA LEU A 54 -12.81 -10.02 -18.92
C LEU A 54 -14.23 -9.55 -19.26
N ILE A 55 -15.06 -9.29 -18.25
CA ILE A 55 -16.42 -8.79 -18.45
C ILE A 55 -16.42 -7.37 -19.04
N ILE A 56 -15.55 -6.47 -18.51
CA ILE A 56 -15.56 -5.04 -18.86
C ILE A 56 -14.78 -4.76 -20.14
N GLN A 57 -13.57 -5.32 -20.29
CA GLN A 57 -12.63 -4.97 -21.37
C GLN A 57 -12.60 -5.98 -22.52
N LYS A 58 -13.15 -7.17 -22.33
CA LYS A 58 -13.17 -8.24 -23.35
C LYS A 58 -11.79 -8.39 -24.04
N ASN A 59 -11.75 -8.22 -25.37
CA ASN A 59 -10.55 -8.41 -26.18
C ASN A 59 -9.47 -7.30 -26.02
N LYS A 60 -9.73 -6.22 -25.27
CA LYS A 60 -8.77 -5.11 -25.10
C LYS A 60 -7.78 -5.30 -23.96
N LEU A 61 -7.93 -6.36 -23.15
CA LEU A 61 -7.08 -6.64 -21.99
C LEU A 61 -5.60 -6.80 -22.40
N PHE A 62 -5.32 -7.69 -23.34
CA PHE A 62 -3.96 -7.97 -23.80
C PHE A 62 -3.32 -6.78 -24.52
N SER A 63 -4.09 -6.07 -25.32
CA SER A 63 -3.63 -4.83 -25.95
C SER A 63 -3.26 -3.77 -24.93
N SER A 64 -4.00 -3.67 -23.83
CA SER A 64 -3.70 -2.73 -22.73
C SER A 64 -2.40 -3.09 -22.01
N LEU A 65 -2.12 -4.40 -21.79
CA LEU A 65 -0.86 -4.86 -21.20
C LEU A 65 0.35 -4.50 -22.08
N ILE A 66 0.28 -4.79 -23.37
CA ILE A 66 1.36 -4.54 -24.32
C ILE A 66 1.63 -3.03 -24.44
N ASN A 67 0.56 -2.20 -24.47
CA ASN A 67 0.68 -0.75 -24.58
C ASN A 67 1.33 -0.08 -23.36
N ASN A 68 1.36 -0.74 -22.20
CA ASN A 68 2.01 -0.24 -21.00
C ASN A 68 3.56 -0.30 -21.10
N GLY A 69 4.13 -1.16 -21.96
CA GLY A 69 5.57 -1.26 -22.19
C GLY A 69 6.39 -1.34 -20.89
N TRP A 70 7.52 -0.63 -20.83
CA TRP A 70 8.41 -0.61 -19.67
C TRP A 70 7.77 -0.07 -18.39
N HIS A 71 6.80 0.86 -18.48
CA HIS A 71 6.05 1.34 -17.33
C HIS A 71 5.22 0.21 -16.70
N GLY A 72 4.63 -0.66 -17.54
CA GLY A 72 3.92 -1.84 -17.07
C GLY A 72 4.84 -2.82 -16.33
N VAL A 73 6.01 -3.10 -16.89
CA VAL A 73 7.01 -4.00 -16.28
C VAL A 73 7.52 -3.43 -14.95
N GLY A 74 7.94 -2.16 -14.94
CA GLY A 74 8.40 -1.49 -13.72
C GLY A 74 7.34 -1.48 -12.63
N TYR A 75 6.07 -1.22 -12.98
CA TYR A 75 4.96 -1.26 -12.04
C TYR A 75 4.72 -2.67 -11.49
N ILE A 76 4.80 -3.72 -12.33
CA ILE A 76 4.67 -5.11 -11.90
C ILE A 76 5.75 -5.43 -10.85
N LEU A 77 7.01 -5.09 -11.11
CA LEU A 77 8.12 -5.36 -10.19
C LEU A 77 7.94 -4.65 -8.84
N THR A 78 7.64 -3.36 -8.86
CA THR A 78 7.41 -2.59 -7.61
C THR A 78 6.22 -3.14 -6.84
N PHE A 79 5.16 -3.54 -7.52
CA PHE A 79 3.96 -4.08 -6.91
C PHE A 79 4.20 -5.45 -6.26
N ILE A 80 5.00 -6.33 -6.89
CA ILE A 80 5.41 -7.62 -6.34
C ILE A 80 6.20 -7.40 -5.05
N VAL A 81 7.27 -6.59 -5.10
CA VAL A 81 8.11 -6.28 -3.94
C VAL A 81 7.28 -5.73 -2.79
N THR A 82 6.43 -4.75 -3.07
CA THR A 82 5.57 -4.12 -2.05
C THR A 82 4.65 -5.13 -1.37
N ASN A 83 3.95 -5.97 -2.15
CA ASN A 83 2.95 -6.89 -1.57
C ASN A 83 3.60 -8.02 -0.77
N ILE A 84 4.74 -8.55 -1.20
CA ILE A 84 5.46 -9.60 -0.48
C ILE A 84 6.05 -9.00 0.81
N LEU A 85 6.77 -7.88 0.71
CA LEU A 85 7.45 -7.29 1.86
C LEU A 85 6.48 -6.70 2.88
N PHE A 86 5.26 -6.35 2.50
CA PHE A 86 4.23 -5.94 3.45
C PHE A 86 3.92 -7.05 4.47
N ILE A 87 3.66 -8.27 3.99
CA ILE A 87 3.38 -9.42 4.86
C ILE A 87 4.60 -9.75 5.71
N ILE A 88 5.77 -9.87 5.09
CA ILE A 88 7.01 -10.21 5.78
C ILE A 88 7.36 -9.13 6.84
N SER A 89 7.09 -7.86 6.57
CA SER A 89 7.29 -6.78 7.53
C SER A 89 6.38 -6.95 8.75
N ILE A 90 5.07 -7.13 8.54
CA ILE A 90 4.09 -7.34 9.63
C ILE A 90 4.49 -8.51 10.53
N GLU A 91 5.05 -9.58 9.99
CA GLU A 91 5.47 -10.74 10.78
C GLU A 91 6.75 -10.52 11.60
N ASN A 92 7.62 -9.64 11.13
CA ASN A 92 8.94 -9.41 11.75
C ASN A 92 9.01 -8.14 12.59
N THR A 93 7.91 -7.39 12.75
CA THR A 93 7.78 -6.24 13.66
C THR A 93 6.31 -6.05 14.03
N ASN A 94 5.99 -5.09 14.89
CA ASN A 94 4.59 -4.79 15.15
C ASN A 94 3.93 -4.04 13.99
N VAL A 95 2.60 -4.16 13.90
CA VAL A 95 1.81 -3.58 12.79
C VAL A 95 1.98 -2.06 12.71
N ALA A 96 2.06 -1.38 13.85
CA ALA A 96 2.24 0.08 13.87
C ALA A 96 3.53 0.49 13.17
N ASN A 97 4.64 -0.21 13.43
CA ASN A 97 5.93 0.07 12.79
C ASN A 97 5.84 -0.09 11.27
N THR A 98 5.27 -1.20 10.79
CA THR A 98 5.08 -1.43 9.35
C THR A 98 4.27 -0.30 8.69
N LEU A 99 3.12 0.06 9.27
CA LEU A 99 2.24 1.08 8.68
C LEU A 99 2.84 2.49 8.75
N ILE A 100 3.60 2.80 9.82
CA ILE A 100 4.34 4.07 9.91
C ILE A 100 5.43 4.12 8.84
N MET A 101 6.18 3.05 8.61
CA MET A 101 7.18 3.01 7.52
C MET A 101 6.50 3.24 6.16
N ILE A 102 5.38 2.59 5.90
CA ILE A 102 4.63 2.75 4.65
C ILE A 102 4.12 4.18 4.46
N SER A 103 3.76 4.86 5.54
CA SER A 103 3.30 6.26 5.47
C SER A 103 4.35 7.24 4.93
N LEU A 104 5.63 6.85 4.87
CA LEU A 104 6.69 7.63 4.24
C LEU A 104 6.63 7.65 2.71
N ALA A 105 5.84 6.78 2.08
CA ALA A 105 5.79 6.65 0.62
C ALA A 105 5.60 7.99 -0.13
N PRO A 106 4.77 8.96 0.32
CA PRO A 106 4.67 10.26 -0.33
C PRO A 106 5.99 11.06 -0.33
N MET A 107 6.73 11.04 0.78
CA MET A 107 8.01 11.75 0.89
C MET A 107 9.10 11.07 0.06
N LEU A 108 9.16 9.74 0.08
CA LEU A 108 10.05 8.96 -0.78
C LEU A 108 9.71 9.14 -2.27
N SER A 109 8.42 9.26 -2.61
CA SER A 109 7.98 9.56 -3.97
C SER A 109 8.49 10.94 -4.44
N ALA A 110 8.52 11.95 -3.57
CA ALA A 110 9.09 13.25 -3.90
C ALA A 110 10.60 13.16 -4.18
N LEU A 111 11.34 12.38 -3.37
CA LEU A 111 12.77 12.15 -3.60
C LEU A 111 13.05 11.38 -4.90
N ILE A 112 12.30 10.32 -5.17
CA ILE A 112 12.44 9.53 -6.40
C ILE A 112 12.07 10.40 -7.62
N SER A 113 11.00 11.21 -7.55
CA SER A 113 10.63 12.14 -8.61
C SER A 113 11.71 13.21 -8.87
N PHE A 114 12.35 13.69 -7.81
CA PHE A 114 13.48 14.62 -7.95
C PHE A 114 14.63 14.01 -8.77
N VAL A 115 15.01 12.76 -8.45
CA VAL A 115 16.13 12.08 -9.12
C VAL A 115 15.78 11.69 -10.56
N PHE A 116 14.63 11.06 -10.79
CA PHE A 116 14.28 10.44 -12.08
C PHE A 116 13.49 11.36 -13.01
N LEU A 117 12.60 12.19 -12.47
CA LEU A 117 11.76 13.10 -13.26
C LEU A 117 12.30 14.53 -13.28
N LYS A 118 13.39 14.81 -12.52
CA LYS A 118 13.98 16.14 -12.34
C LYS A 118 12.96 17.18 -11.82
N GLU A 119 11.97 16.71 -11.05
CA GLU A 119 10.99 17.56 -10.40
C GLU A 119 11.55 18.02 -9.05
N TYR A 120 11.89 19.29 -8.95
CA TYR A 120 12.50 19.86 -7.75
C TYR A 120 11.44 20.06 -6.64
N PRO A 121 11.60 19.36 -5.47
CA PRO A 121 10.73 19.60 -4.33
C PRO A 121 10.85 21.04 -3.85
N ASP A 122 9.74 21.65 -3.45
CA ASP A 122 9.76 22.98 -2.84
C ASP A 122 10.39 22.92 -1.43
N LYS A 123 10.70 24.10 -0.85
CA LYS A 123 11.33 24.19 0.48
C LYS A 123 10.51 23.48 1.56
N LYS A 124 9.18 23.51 1.46
CA LYS A 124 8.27 22.87 2.43
C LYS A 124 8.38 21.35 2.35
N THR A 125 8.51 20.80 1.15
CA THR A 125 8.72 19.37 0.92
C THR A 125 10.06 18.91 1.49
N TRP A 126 11.15 19.68 1.31
CA TRP A 126 12.45 19.38 1.93
C TRP A 126 12.40 19.37 3.45
N ILE A 127 11.72 20.34 4.06
CA ILE A 127 11.53 20.37 5.52
C ILE A 127 10.77 19.12 5.98
N ALA A 128 9.69 18.73 5.28
CA ALA A 128 8.92 17.55 5.61
C ALA A 128 9.77 16.27 5.48
N ILE A 129 10.61 16.15 4.44
CA ILE A 129 11.54 15.02 4.27
C ILE A 129 12.51 14.93 5.44
N ILE A 130 13.12 16.05 5.85
CA ILE A 130 14.08 16.07 6.98
C ILE A 130 13.39 15.63 8.27
N ILE A 131 12.21 16.21 8.59
CA ILE A 131 11.49 15.88 9.83
C ILE A 131 11.09 14.39 9.84
N THR A 132 10.52 13.87 8.75
CA THR A 132 10.12 12.46 8.68
C THR A 132 11.32 11.52 8.74
N THR A 133 12.46 11.87 8.12
CA THR A 133 13.70 11.09 8.21
C THR A 133 14.23 11.00 9.63
N LEU A 134 14.25 12.11 10.36
CA LEU A 134 14.68 12.12 11.78
C LEU A 134 13.75 11.27 12.65
N ALA A 135 12.44 11.35 12.43
CA ALA A 135 11.46 10.51 13.15
C ALA A 135 11.62 9.02 12.84
N VAL A 136 11.93 8.66 11.60
CA VAL A 136 12.24 7.27 11.22
C VAL A 136 13.51 6.77 11.90
N ILE A 137 14.56 7.57 11.88
CA ILE A 137 15.81 7.22 12.56
C ILE A 137 15.55 6.97 14.06
N TYR A 138 14.74 7.81 14.69
CA TYR A 138 14.34 7.63 16.10
C TYR A 138 13.64 6.29 16.34
N ILE A 139 12.68 5.90 15.50
CA ILE A 139 11.98 4.61 15.59
C ILE A 139 12.95 3.44 15.33
N PHE A 140 13.89 3.57 14.38
CA PHE A 140 14.87 2.52 14.13
C PHE A 140 15.84 2.31 15.31
N PHE A 141 16.22 3.35 16.04
CA PHE A 141 17.04 3.19 17.24
C PHE A 141 16.34 2.34 18.31
N ASP A 142 15.08 2.60 18.62
CA ASP A 142 14.29 1.75 19.52
C ASP A 142 14.20 0.29 19.03
N SER A 143 14.05 0.11 17.73
CA SER A 143 13.94 -1.21 17.11
C SER A 143 15.20 -2.06 17.21
N PHE A 144 16.39 -1.44 17.29
CA PHE A 144 17.64 -2.17 17.55
C PHE A 144 17.63 -2.84 18.92
N GLU A 145 17.10 -2.18 19.94
CA GLU A 145 17.00 -2.73 21.30
C GLU A 145 15.95 -3.85 21.39
N ARG A 146 14.89 -3.79 20.58
CA ARG A 146 13.78 -4.75 20.57
C ARG A 146 13.94 -5.92 19.62
N GLY A 147 14.89 -5.88 18.69
CA GLY A 147 15.07 -6.90 17.67
C GLY A 147 14.16 -6.74 16.43
N ASP A 148 13.40 -5.65 16.32
CA ASP A 148 12.41 -5.39 15.24
C ASP A 148 13.02 -4.82 13.95
N VAL A 149 14.33 -4.68 13.87
CA VAL A 149 15.05 -4.01 12.76
C VAL A 149 14.72 -4.62 11.41
N LYS A 150 14.64 -5.96 11.33
CA LYS A 150 14.34 -6.66 10.06
C LYS A 150 12.96 -6.28 9.53
N GLY A 151 11.95 -6.31 10.40
CA GLY A 151 10.59 -5.97 10.01
C GLY A 151 10.47 -4.50 9.56
N ASN A 152 11.07 -3.57 10.31
CA ASN A 152 11.09 -2.15 9.95
C ASN A 152 11.83 -1.90 8.63
N PHE A 153 12.93 -2.62 8.38
CA PHE A 153 13.67 -2.53 7.11
C PHE A 153 12.80 -3.02 5.93
N TYR A 154 12.08 -4.12 6.08
CA TYR A 154 11.14 -4.60 5.07
C TYR A 154 9.99 -3.60 4.84
N GLY A 155 9.45 -3.01 5.90
CA GLY A 155 8.45 -1.95 5.81
C GLY A 155 8.96 -0.72 5.06
N PHE A 156 10.21 -0.31 5.30
CA PHE A 156 10.85 0.80 4.58
C PHE A 156 11.04 0.48 3.08
N ILE A 157 11.51 -0.73 2.72
CA ILE A 157 11.60 -1.15 1.31
C ILE A 157 10.21 -1.21 0.68
N CYS A 158 9.18 -1.66 1.41
CA CYS A 158 7.80 -1.62 0.97
C CYS A 158 7.37 -0.18 0.62
N ALA A 159 7.67 0.79 1.49
CA ALA A 159 7.40 2.22 1.24
C ALA A 159 8.15 2.74 -0.01
N MET A 160 9.40 2.34 -0.21
CA MET A 160 10.17 2.67 -1.42
C MET A 160 9.51 2.08 -2.68
N GLY A 161 9.03 0.84 -2.61
CA GLY A 161 8.30 0.19 -3.70
C GLY A 161 7.01 0.92 -4.05
N LEU A 162 6.22 1.34 -3.05
CA LEU A 162 5.02 2.17 -3.24
C LEU A 162 5.36 3.52 -3.88
N ALA A 163 6.40 4.17 -3.38
CA ALA A 163 6.87 5.45 -3.91
C ALA A 163 7.33 5.33 -5.36
N ALA A 164 8.13 4.31 -5.68
CA ALA A 164 8.58 4.05 -7.05
C ALA A 164 7.40 3.72 -7.98
N GLY A 165 6.45 2.91 -7.53
CA GLY A 165 5.21 2.63 -8.25
C GLY A 165 4.42 3.90 -8.58
N ALA A 166 4.27 4.82 -7.62
CA ALA A 166 3.61 6.11 -7.82
C ALA A 166 4.34 6.98 -8.86
N VAL A 167 5.68 7.00 -8.83
CA VAL A 167 6.50 7.74 -9.82
C VAL A 167 6.39 7.12 -11.21
N ILE A 168 6.36 5.78 -11.32
CA ILE A 168 6.14 5.08 -12.59
C ILE A 168 4.77 5.43 -13.17
N ILE A 169 3.70 5.45 -12.35
CA ILE A 169 2.37 5.88 -12.78
C ILE A 169 2.41 7.33 -13.32
N ARG A 170 3.11 8.23 -12.60
CA ARG A 170 3.22 9.64 -12.96
C ARG A 170 4.02 9.87 -14.25
N SER A 171 5.09 9.10 -14.47
CA SER A 171 5.93 9.16 -15.66
C SER A 171 5.23 8.62 -16.92
N GLY A 172 4.17 7.83 -16.73
CA GLY A 172 3.36 7.28 -17.82
C GLY A 172 2.54 8.34 -18.55
N LYS A 173 2.15 8.07 -19.81
CA LYS A 173 1.24 8.92 -20.56
C LYS A 173 -0.16 8.90 -19.93
N LYS A 174 -0.92 10.01 -20.00
CA LYS A 174 -2.30 10.13 -19.43
C LYS A 174 -3.28 9.00 -19.80
N LYS A 175 -2.97 8.18 -20.81
CA LYS A 175 -3.80 7.04 -21.27
C LYS A 175 -3.34 5.68 -20.75
N THR A 176 -2.28 5.62 -19.92
CA THR A 176 -1.76 4.34 -19.41
C THR A 176 -2.72 3.75 -18.38
N ASN A 177 -3.23 2.56 -18.65
CA ASN A 177 -4.08 1.83 -17.72
C ASN A 177 -3.26 0.70 -17.08
N LEU A 178 -2.80 0.89 -15.85
CA LEU A 178 -1.95 -0.07 -15.14
C LEU A 178 -2.74 -1.15 -14.36
N ILE A 179 -4.08 -1.17 -14.42
CA ILE A 179 -4.88 -2.23 -13.79
C ILE A 179 -4.50 -3.62 -14.31
N PRO A 180 -4.37 -3.84 -15.65
CA PRO A 180 -3.92 -5.13 -16.16
C PRO A 180 -2.51 -5.51 -15.69
N SER A 181 -1.59 -4.53 -15.57
CA SER A 181 -0.24 -4.78 -15.03
C SER A 181 -0.28 -5.20 -13.56
N ALA A 182 -1.09 -4.54 -12.74
CA ALA A 182 -1.28 -4.96 -11.34
C ALA A 182 -1.93 -6.35 -11.21
N MET A 183 -2.86 -6.68 -12.09
CA MET A 183 -3.43 -8.04 -12.16
C MET A 183 -2.35 -9.09 -12.46
N VAL A 184 -1.46 -8.84 -13.44
CA VAL A 184 -0.32 -9.71 -13.74
C VAL A 184 0.61 -9.80 -12.54
N ALA A 185 0.88 -8.69 -11.84
CA ALA A 185 1.68 -8.70 -10.62
C ALA A 185 1.07 -9.61 -9.54
N LYS A 186 -0.25 -9.56 -9.33
CA LYS A 186 -0.96 -10.45 -8.39
C LYS A 186 -0.80 -11.92 -8.75
N PHE A 187 -0.89 -12.25 -10.04
CA PHE A 187 -0.64 -13.61 -10.52
C PHE A 187 0.82 -14.05 -10.27
N LEU A 188 1.79 -13.19 -10.58
CA LEU A 188 3.20 -13.49 -10.35
C LEU A 188 3.52 -13.62 -8.86
N ILE A 189 2.92 -12.81 -7.99
CA ILE A 189 3.02 -12.96 -6.54
C ILE A 189 2.56 -14.36 -6.11
N ALA A 190 1.41 -14.83 -6.61
CA ALA A 190 0.91 -16.16 -6.32
C ALA A 190 1.87 -17.25 -6.81
N LEU A 191 2.44 -17.12 -8.01
CA LEU A 191 3.42 -18.07 -8.53
C LEU A 191 4.71 -18.10 -7.72
N ILE A 192 5.23 -16.94 -7.32
CA ILE A 192 6.42 -16.85 -6.46
C ILE A 192 6.13 -17.50 -5.13
N ALA A 193 5.02 -17.15 -4.51
CA ALA A 193 4.63 -17.69 -3.21
C ALA A 193 4.39 -19.21 -3.27
N LEU A 194 3.83 -19.72 -4.35
CA LEU A 194 3.62 -21.16 -4.54
C LEU A 194 4.93 -21.95 -4.51
N HIS A 195 6.04 -21.34 -4.95
CA HIS A 195 7.37 -21.98 -4.90
C HIS A 195 7.90 -22.15 -3.46
N PHE A 196 7.53 -21.25 -2.57
CA PHE A 196 8.00 -21.25 -1.17
C PHE A 196 6.93 -21.77 -0.19
N ALA A 197 5.71 -22.01 -0.65
CA ALA A 197 4.61 -22.50 0.16
C ALA A 197 4.74 -24.02 0.35
N ASP A 198 4.72 -24.48 1.61
CA ASP A 198 4.82 -25.91 1.93
C ASP A 198 3.48 -26.62 1.79
N ASN A 199 2.39 -25.99 2.25
CA ASN A 199 1.06 -26.59 2.25
C ASN A 199 -0.03 -25.52 2.13
N LEU A 200 -0.79 -25.58 1.04
CA LEU A 200 -1.89 -24.66 0.78
C LEU A 200 -3.20 -25.03 1.48
N SER A 201 -3.18 -25.90 2.49
CA SER A 201 -4.41 -26.21 3.23
C SER A 201 -4.81 -25.06 4.14
N ILE A 202 -6.08 -24.66 4.06
CA ILE A 202 -6.69 -23.69 4.97
C ILE A 202 -7.59 -24.48 5.92
N GLN A 203 -7.46 -24.25 7.23
CA GLN A 203 -8.22 -24.96 8.25
C GLN A 203 -8.80 -23.99 9.30
N GLY A 204 -9.79 -24.46 10.03
CA GLY A 204 -10.38 -23.70 11.14
C GLY A 204 -10.90 -22.33 10.73
N ASN A 205 -10.56 -21.31 11.50
CA ASN A 205 -11.00 -19.93 11.29
C ASN A 205 -10.44 -19.29 10.01
N ASP A 206 -9.29 -19.79 9.51
CA ASP A 206 -8.69 -19.25 8.29
C ASP A 206 -9.54 -19.49 7.05
N LEU A 207 -10.46 -20.48 7.05
CA LEU A 207 -11.47 -20.66 6.00
C LEU A 207 -12.35 -19.43 5.79
N LEU A 208 -12.56 -18.62 6.82
CA LEU A 208 -13.29 -17.36 6.75
C LEU A 208 -12.37 -16.15 6.67
N ILE A 209 -11.29 -16.14 7.46
CA ILE A 209 -10.36 -15.00 7.55
C ILE A 209 -9.70 -14.74 6.20
N VAL A 210 -9.12 -15.76 5.56
CA VAL A 210 -8.31 -15.59 4.36
C VAL A 210 -9.13 -15.13 3.15
N PRO A 211 -10.26 -15.77 2.78
CA PRO A 211 -11.08 -15.28 1.68
C PRO A 211 -11.68 -13.90 1.95
N THR A 212 -12.14 -13.64 3.18
CA THR A 212 -12.70 -12.34 3.58
C THR A 212 -11.65 -11.24 3.42
N MET A 213 -10.44 -11.43 3.97
CA MET A 213 -9.33 -10.52 3.83
C MET A 213 -8.97 -10.28 2.35
N CYS A 214 -8.80 -11.35 1.56
CA CYS A 214 -8.41 -11.23 0.16
C CYS A 214 -9.45 -10.50 -0.69
N LEU A 215 -10.75 -10.67 -0.43
CA LEU A 215 -11.81 -9.99 -1.17
C LEU A 215 -12.06 -8.58 -0.65
N PHE A 216 -12.30 -8.43 0.65
CA PHE A 216 -12.72 -7.15 1.23
C PHE A 216 -11.56 -6.20 1.48
N CYS A 217 -10.42 -6.67 1.97
CA CYS A 217 -9.30 -5.79 2.28
C CYS A 217 -8.30 -5.64 1.12
N VAL A 218 -8.34 -6.52 0.10
CA VAL A 218 -7.40 -6.43 -1.02
C VAL A 218 -8.11 -6.18 -2.34
N ALA A 219 -9.00 -7.07 -2.80
CA ALA A 219 -9.55 -6.99 -4.17
C ALA A 219 -10.50 -5.79 -4.36
N ILE A 220 -11.46 -5.60 -3.48
CA ILE A 220 -12.43 -4.50 -3.56
C ILE A 220 -11.74 -3.14 -3.43
N PRO A 221 -10.92 -2.88 -2.39
CA PRO A 221 -10.20 -1.62 -2.28
C PRO A 221 -9.31 -1.31 -3.46
N PHE A 222 -8.63 -2.32 -3.99
CA PHE A 222 -7.80 -2.16 -5.18
C PHE A 222 -8.59 -1.56 -6.36
N VAL A 223 -9.79 -2.08 -6.63
CA VAL A 223 -10.66 -1.56 -7.68
C VAL A 223 -11.11 -0.13 -7.37
N LEU A 224 -11.58 0.13 -6.14
CA LEU A 224 -12.09 1.43 -5.72
C LEU A 224 -11.01 2.52 -5.76
N ILE A 225 -9.81 2.23 -5.25
CA ILE A 225 -8.66 3.16 -5.27
C ILE A 225 -8.21 3.44 -6.70
N THR A 226 -8.29 2.47 -7.59
CA THR A 226 -7.93 2.66 -9.00
C THR A 226 -8.94 3.55 -9.73
N VAL A 227 -10.21 3.56 -9.32
CA VAL A 227 -11.28 4.38 -9.90
C VAL A 227 -11.34 5.77 -9.28
N ALA A 228 -11.05 5.92 -7.98
CA ALA A 228 -11.17 7.18 -7.25
C ALA A 228 -10.42 8.36 -7.91
N PRO A 229 -9.17 8.21 -8.44
CA PRO A 229 -8.42 9.29 -9.08
C PRO A 229 -9.05 9.83 -10.37
N ARG A 230 -10.09 9.20 -10.89
CA ARG A 230 -10.87 9.76 -12.02
C ARG A 230 -11.75 10.94 -11.59
N TYR A 231 -12.02 11.04 -10.30
CA TYR A 231 -12.96 12.00 -9.70
C TYR A 231 -12.29 12.97 -8.73
N ILE A 232 -11.19 12.59 -8.08
CA ILE A 232 -10.42 13.40 -7.13
C ILE A 232 -8.93 13.33 -7.46
N THR A 233 -8.13 14.23 -6.90
CA THR A 233 -6.68 14.24 -7.14
C THR A 233 -5.99 13.07 -6.43
N ALA A 234 -4.83 12.63 -6.95
CA ALA A 234 -4.02 11.61 -6.30
C ALA A 234 -3.59 12.03 -4.87
N ALA A 235 -3.36 13.34 -4.65
CA ALA A 235 -3.04 13.87 -3.33
C ALA A 235 -4.20 13.71 -2.34
N GLU A 236 -5.45 13.91 -2.77
CA GLU A 236 -6.63 13.66 -1.94
C GLU A 236 -6.78 12.17 -1.62
N VAL A 237 -6.55 11.27 -2.58
CA VAL A 237 -6.55 9.81 -2.31
C VAL A 237 -5.48 9.45 -1.29
N ASN A 238 -4.27 9.99 -1.41
CA ASN A 238 -3.18 9.71 -0.48
C ASN A 238 -3.46 10.18 0.96
N LEU A 239 -4.26 11.24 1.15
CA LEU A 239 -4.69 11.65 2.49
C LEU A 239 -5.55 10.57 3.17
N PHE A 240 -6.37 9.84 2.42
CA PHE A 240 -7.16 8.76 3.00
C PHE A 240 -6.30 7.59 3.48
N PHE A 241 -5.15 7.32 2.85
CA PHE A 241 -4.21 6.27 3.33
C PHE A 241 -3.66 6.56 4.74
N LEU A 242 -3.62 7.82 5.18
CA LEU A 242 -3.25 8.14 6.56
C LEU A 242 -4.25 7.59 7.59
N LEU A 243 -5.52 7.37 7.20
CA LEU A 243 -6.49 6.70 8.06
C LEU A 243 -6.09 5.24 8.32
N GLU A 244 -5.55 4.55 7.34
CA GLU A 244 -5.03 3.18 7.52
C GLU A 244 -3.89 3.15 8.54
N THR A 245 -2.96 4.11 8.45
CA THR A 245 -1.82 4.20 9.36
C THR A 245 -2.25 4.40 10.83
N ILE A 246 -3.40 5.01 11.05
CA ILE A 246 -3.96 5.23 12.39
C ILE A 246 -4.86 4.06 12.81
N LEU A 247 -5.82 3.70 11.95
CA LEU A 247 -6.85 2.72 12.28
C LEU A 247 -6.32 1.28 12.26
N GLY A 248 -5.32 0.96 11.43
CA GLY A 248 -4.72 -0.37 11.38
C GLY A 248 -4.16 -0.81 12.73
N PRO A 249 -3.21 -0.07 13.33
CA PRO A 249 -2.70 -0.38 14.67
C PRO A 249 -3.79 -0.34 15.75
N LEU A 250 -4.77 0.55 15.60
CA LEU A 250 -5.89 0.64 16.55
C LEU A 250 -6.71 -0.66 16.58
N TRP A 251 -7.06 -1.23 15.42
CA TRP A 251 -7.75 -2.53 15.34
C TRP A 251 -6.95 -3.63 15.99
N VAL A 252 -5.65 -3.69 15.72
CA VAL A 252 -4.75 -4.71 16.27
C VAL A 252 -4.63 -4.56 17.79
N TRP A 253 -4.47 -3.33 18.29
CA TRP A 253 -4.44 -3.07 19.73
C TRP A 253 -5.75 -3.43 20.44
N LEU A 254 -6.89 -3.09 19.85
CA LEU A 254 -8.20 -3.38 20.46
C LEU A 254 -8.50 -4.89 20.55
N VAL A 255 -8.12 -5.66 19.54
CA VAL A 255 -8.47 -7.09 19.42
C VAL A 255 -7.38 -8.00 20.02
N ILE A 256 -6.13 -7.80 19.64
CA ILE A 256 -5.00 -8.68 19.99
C ILE A 256 -4.19 -8.11 21.17
N LYS A 257 -4.40 -6.83 21.53
CA LYS A 257 -3.65 -6.12 22.57
C LYS A 257 -2.16 -5.92 22.24
N GLU A 258 -1.77 -5.98 20.96
CA GLU A 258 -0.44 -5.64 20.53
C GLU A 258 -0.24 -4.12 20.70
N GLN A 259 0.65 -3.73 21.59
CA GLN A 259 0.94 -2.32 21.89
C GLN A 259 2.22 -1.91 21.17
N PRO A 260 2.19 -0.83 20.36
CA PRO A 260 3.40 -0.23 19.84
C PRO A 260 4.22 0.40 20.97
N SER A 261 5.53 0.53 20.77
CA SER A 261 6.40 1.23 21.71
C SER A 261 6.03 2.71 21.81
N MET A 262 6.41 3.35 22.92
CA MET A 262 6.20 4.79 23.09
C MET A 262 6.96 5.58 22.00
N GLU A 263 8.15 5.11 21.63
CA GLU A 263 8.99 5.67 20.58
C GLU A 263 8.30 5.57 19.21
N THR A 264 7.67 4.43 18.92
CA THR A 264 6.86 4.24 17.71
C THR A 264 5.64 5.16 17.70
N ILE A 265 4.95 5.33 18.83
CA ILE A 265 3.80 6.25 18.93
C ILE A 265 4.25 7.68 18.71
N MET A 266 5.30 8.14 19.40
CA MET A 266 5.79 9.53 19.28
C MET A 266 6.32 9.82 17.87
N GLY A 267 7.19 8.95 17.33
CA GLY A 267 7.71 9.09 15.98
C GLY A 267 6.59 9.02 14.93
N GLY A 268 5.63 8.13 15.11
CA GLY A 268 4.46 7.99 14.24
C GLY A 268 3.57 9.26 14.23
N ILE A 269 3.31 9.87 15.38
CA ILE A 269 2.58 11.14 15.48
C ILE A 269 3.32 12.24 14.70
N VAL A 270 4.63 12.35 14.84
CA VAL A 270 5.44 13.34 14.11
C VAL A 270 5.35 13.10 12.61
N ILE A 271 5.48 11.86 12.14
CA ILE A 271 5.40 11.49 10.72
C ILE A 271 4.02 11.82 10.16
N ILE A 272 2.94 11.31 10.80
CA ILE A 272 1.57 11.50 10.33
C ILE A 272 1.20 12.99 10.31
N PHE A 273 1.54 13.74 11.36
CA PHE A 273 1.29 15.18 11.40
C PHE A 273 2.03 15.93 10.30
N THR A 274 3.32 15.62 10.10
CA THR A 274 4.14 16.26 9.06
C THR A 274 3.60 15.99 7.66
N ILE A 275 3.24 14.73 7.35
CA ILE A 275 2.71 14.36 6.05
C ILE A 275 1.31 14.96 5.83
N SER A 276 0.44 14.92 6.85
CA SER A 276 -0.90 15.52 6.78
C SER A 276 -0.84 17.01 6.52
N PHE A 277 0.01 17.72 7.27
CA PHE A 277 0.20 19.17 7.14
C PHE A 277 0.79 19.55 5.78
N HIS A 278 1.81 18.82 5.33
CA HIS A 278 2.40 19.02 4.00
C HIS A 278 1.37 18.82 2.89
N SER A 279 0.60 17.72 2.95
CA SER A 279 -0.44 17.41 1.96
C SER A 279 -1.56 18.46 1.96
N PHE A 280 -2.00 18.92 3.13
CA PHE A 280 -2.97 20.01 3.24
C PHE A 280 -2.50 21.32 2.60
N LEU A 281 -1.22 21.68 2.81
CA LEU A 281 -0.63 22.86 2.16
C LEU A 281 -0.52 22.71 0.64
N ALA A 282 -0.27 21.49 0.15
CA ALA A 282 -0.22 21.21 -1.29
C ALA A 282 -1.60 21.36 -1.94
N LEU A 283 -2.67 20.89 -1.28
CA LEU A 283 -4.06 21.04 -1.77
C LEU A 283 -4.54 22.50 -1.84
N LYS A 284 -4.07 23.37 -0.94
CA LYS A 284 -4.41 24.81 -0.98
C LYS A 284 -3.78 25.57 -2.16
N LYS A 285 -2.75 25.02 -2.81
CA LYS A 285 -2.09 25.66 -3.96
C LYS A 285 -2.72 25.27 -5.31
N THR A 286 -3.59 24.25 -5.34
CA THR A 286 -4.36 23.82 -6.52
C THR A 286 -5.74 24.46 -6.54
#